data_c2997c00de3a96a9409837931a2b4891
#
_entry.id   c2997c00de3a96a9409837931a2b4891
#
_cell.length_a   1.000
_cell.length_b   1.000
_cell.length_c   1.000
_cell.angle_alpha   90.00
_cell.angle_beta   90.00
_cell.angle_gamma   90.00
#
_symmetry.space_group_name_H-M   'P 1'
#
loop_
_entity.id
_entity.type
_entity.pdbx_description
1 polymer ?
#
loop_
_entity_poly.entity_id
_entity_poly.type
_entity_poly.pdbx_seq_one_letter_code
_entity_poly.pdbx_strand_id
1 'polypeptide(L)'
;MKGTEEFLSAPAENAVFSLGYDARSILTDADSVIGKMYVGGSISLKKKLATAIEDDLKVRTAAVSDSSGRGISVLVSVDAYGLSLPDVREIRQSVAGLAKEKNINSITVTVLHQHSAVDTLGMNGNIFEMALVNPAKVLFGGQTNNGKNDAYMENLKLKCKESIEAAVGSMTAGKLYYGTADQSAYLIDKRAPYVSDSSFNRFRFVPSDGSKETWLVSTEIHCVGNGAAGTVITGDYPYYAEQVIHETAGANVLFFMGAQQSTSQNRNEATVENYREDMTRLEAMKGFGESIGKSVCAITDETEVAPLLNVRYKKILLPISNPILLLAGKAGMFESLVVKNKDGVFVSSELGYIELGTDLAFAVIPGELAPELAYGGCLQGDASWSGEDWNYPSMQEMIADSGRTLRVLDLANDQVGYIIPDNNFMPMIAEESNSLELVSLGKKTASCIMGEFAALIEESR
;
A
#
# COMPACT_ATOMS: atom_id res chain seq x y z
N MET A 1 9.47 10.34 10.63
CA MET A 1 10.68 10.42 9.82
C MET A 1 10.60 11.64 8.92
N LYS A 2 11.72 12.24 8.53
CA LYS A 2 11.71 13.50 7.75
C LYS A 2 12.15 13.29 6.30
N GLY A 3 12.90 12.22 6.03
CA GLY A 3 13.55 11.98 4.74
C GLY A 3 14.93 12.62 4.64
N THR A 4 15.37 12.95 3.43
CA THR A 4 16.63 13.66 3.17
C THR A 4 16.54 15.12 3.58
N GLU A 5 17.61 15.68 4.14
CA GLU A 5 17.60 17.09 4.58
C GLU A 5 17.52 18.05 3.39
N GLU A 6 18.21 17.71 2.29
CA GLU A 6 18.28 18.50 1.07
C GLU A 6 18.00 17.63 -0.15
N PHE A 7 17.26 18.16 -1.13
CA PHE A 7 17.03 17.51 -2.41
C PHE A 7 18.15 17.92 -3.39
N LEU A 8 18.77 16.91 -3.97
CA LEU A 8 19.74 17.11 -5.05
C LEU A 8 19.01 17.08 -6.39
N SER A 9 19.44 17.91 -7.34
CA SER A 9 18.91 17.91 -8.71
C SER A 9 19.61 16.90 -9.63
N ALA A 10 20.77 16.38 -9.22
CA ALA A 10 21.56 15.40 -9.95
C ALA A 10 22.29 14.45 -8.98
N PRO A 11 22.74 13.28 -9.43
CA PRO A 11 23.55 12.38 -8.60
C PRO A 11 24.79 13.08 -8.03
N ALA A 12 25.14 12.75 -6.78
CA ALA A 12 26.39 13.19 -6.20
C ALA A 12 27.59 12.57 -6.93
N GLU A 13 28.77 13.19 -6.80
CA GLU A 13 29.99 12.63 -7.36
C GLU A 13 30.26 11.21 -6.81
N ASN A 14 30.52 10.27 -7.68
CA ASN A 14 30.70 8.84 -7.36
C ASN A 14 29.49 8.16 -6.70
N ALA A 15 28.28 8.72 -6.84
CA ALA A 15 27.07 8.07 -6.35
C ALA A 15 26.88 6.70 -7.03
N VAL A 16 26.43 5.73 -6.24
CA VAL A 16 26.07 4.38 -6.69
C VAL A 16 24.91 3.89 -5.85
N PHE A 17 23.93 3.22 -6.47
CA PHE A 17 22.89 2.58 -5.66
C PHE A 17 23.48 1.45 -4.82
N SER A 18 23.00 1.36 -3.59
CA SER A 18 23.20 0.22 -2.72
C SER A 18 21.83 -0.27 -2.26
N LEU A 19 21.60 -1.56 -2.35
CA LEU A 19 20.35 -2.17 -1.95
C LEU A 19 20.60 -3.45 -1.15
N GLY A 20 19.83 -3.65 -0.08
CA GLY A 20 19.75 -4.89 0.66
C GLY A 20 18.30 -5.36 0.75
N TYR A 21 18.10 -6.66 0.83
CA TYR A 21 16.78 -7.29 0.84
C TYR A 21 16.68 -8.37 1.89
N ASP A 22 15.48 -8.51 2.46
CA ASP A 22 15.09 -9.65 3.28
C ASP A 22 13.58 -9.92 3.16
N ALA A 23 13.19 -11.17 3.31
CA ALA A 23 11.79 -11.59 3.33
C ALA A 23 11.57 -12.63 4.42
N ARG A 24 10.43 -12.51 5.14
CA ARG A 24 10.08 -13.41 6.25
C ARG A 24 8.62 -13.73 6.26
N SER A 25 8.28 -14.97 6.64
CA SER A 25 6.91 -15.34 6.98
C SER A 25 6.42 -14.55 8.20
N ILE A 26 5.19 -14.03 8.11
CA ILE A 26 4.47 -13.41 9.23
C ILE A 26 3.36 -14.31 9.76
N LEU A 27 3.07 -15.45 9.10
CA LEU A 27 2.15 -16.44 9.62
C LEU A 27 2.73 -17.12 10.86
N THR A 28 1.85 -17.38 11.80
CA THR A 28 2.10 -18.29 12.92
C THR A 28 1.68 -19.71 12.53
N ASP A 29 1.78 -20.67 13.45
CA ASP A 29 1.34 -22.03 13.17
C ASP A 29 -0.15 -22.09 12.81
N ALA A 30 -0.53 -23.10 12.00
CA ALA A 30 -1.90 -23.24 11.50
C ALA A 30 -2.93 -23.42 12.63
N ASP A 31 -2.54 -24.04 13.74
CA ASP A 31 -3.43 -24.26 14.89
C ASP A 31 -3.76 -22.96 15.61
N SER A 32 -2.92 -21.94 15.50
CA SER A 32 -3.19 -20.61 16.05
C SER A 32 -4.03 -19.73 15.12
N VAL A 33 -4.12 -20.05 13.83
CA VAL A 33 -4.83 -19.27 12.80
C VAL A 33 -6.22 -19.84 12.52
N ILE A 34 -6.30 -21.13 12.17
CA ILE A 34 -7.54 -21.76 11.71
C ILE A 34 -8.58 -21.82 12.83
N GLY A 35 -9.78 -21.29 12.54
CA GLY A 35 -10.89 -21.20 13.48
C GLY A 35 -10.73 -20.16 14.60
N LYS A 36 -9.62 -19.41 14.63
CA LYS A 36 -9.28 -18.48 15.71
C LYS A 36 -9.08 -17.04 15.24
N MET A 37 -8.49 -16.83 14.05
CA MET A 37 -8.24 -15.49 13.50
C MET A 37 -9.27 -15.14 12.44
N TYR A 38 -9.60 -13.87 12.35
CA TYR A 38 -10.50 -13.35 11.32
C TYR A 38 -9.71 -13.08 10.03
N VAL A 39 -10.38 -13.33 8.89
CA VAL A 39 -9.88 -12.94 7.57
C VAL A 39 -10.30 -11.50 7.30
N GLY A 40 -9.36 -10.67 6.85
CA GLY A 40 -9.56 -9.26 6.53
C GLY A 40 -10.43 -9.03 5.28
N GLY A 41 -10.41 -7.82 4.76
CA GLY A 41 -10.78 -7.47 3.41
C GLY A 41 -12.21 -7.04 3.14
N SER A 42 -13.19 -7.28 3.99
CA SER A 42 -14.50 -6.66 3.84
C SER A 42 -15.29 -6.68 5.12
N ILE A 43 -15.96 -5.57 5.41
CA ILE A 43 -16.86 -5.48 6.55
C ILE A 43 -17.99 -6.50 6.34
N SER A 44 -18.16 -7.43 7.26
CA SER A 44 -19.17 -8.46 7.20
C SER A 44 -19.91 -8.61 8.52
N LEU A 45 -21.23 -8.78 8.45
CA LEU A 45 -22.03 -9.15 9.62
C LEU A 45 -21.80 -10.61 10.06
N LYS A 46 -21.20 -11.41 9.19
CA LYS A 46 -20.85 -12.82 9.49
C LYS A 46 -19.41 -12.90 9.96
N LYS A 47 -19.18 -13.73 10.99
CA LYS A 47 -17.82 -14.06 11.41
C LYS A 47 -17.05 -14.72 10.26
N LYS A 48 -15.92 -14.14 9.89
CA LYS A 48 -15.02 -14.66 8.84
C LYS A 48 -13.77 -15.27 9.46
N LEU A 49 -13.92 -16.27 10.31
CA LEU A 49 -12.78 -17.01 10.85
C LEU A 49 -12.08 -17.80 9.72
N ALA A 50 -10.76 -17.82 9.73
CA ALA A 50 -9.97 -18.58 8.78
C ALA A 50 -10.31 -20.07 8.86
N THR A 51 -10.56 -20.69 7.69
CA THR A 51 -10.89 -22.12 7.58
C THR A 51 -9.76 -22.96 7.02
N ALA A 52 -8.82 -22.34 6.32
CA ALA A 52 -7.62 -22.96 5.77
C ALA A 52 -6.54 -21.91 5.53
N ILE A 53 -5.31 -22.36 5.35
CA ILE A 53 -4.18 -21.59 4.86
C ILE A 53 -3.76 -22.22 3.53
N GLU A 54 -3.78 -21.44 2.45
CA GLU A 54 -3.42 -21.91 1.11
C GLU A 54 -1.93 -21.70 0.83
N ASP A 55 -1.41 -20.55 1.25
CA ASP A 55 -0.03 -20.16 1.05
C ASP A 55 0.43 -19.20 2.16
N ASP A 56 1.70 -18.79 2.10
CA ASP A 56 2.33 -17.97 3.12
C ASP A 56 1.99 -16.47 2.99
N LEU A 57 1.94 -15.79 4.13
CA LEU A 57 1.95 -14.33 4.20
C LEU A 57 3.32 -13.87 4.65
N LYS A 58 3.87 -12.84 3.99
CA LYS A 58 5.24 -12.39 4.21
C LYS A 58 5.33 -10.89 4.48
N VAL A 59 6.39 -10.51 5.17
CA VAL A 59 6.97 -9.17 5.07
C VAL A 59 8.20 -9.25 4.16
N ARG A 60 8.37 -8.24 3.30
CA ARG A 60 9.52 -8.06 2.41
C ARG A 60 10.07 -6.67 2.61
N THR A 61 11.38 -6.54 2.72
CA THR A 61 12.03 -5.26 2.97
C THR A 61 13.14 -5.03 1.96
N ALA A 62 13.16 -3.81 1.39
CA ALA A 62 14.26 -3.29 0.60
C ALA A 62 14.84 -2.05 1.29
N ALA A 63 16.13 -2.08 1.63
CA ALA A 63 16.88 -0.93 2.12
C ALA A 63 17.68 -0.34 0.95
N VAL A 64 17.50 0.94 0.64
CA VAL A 64 18.07 1.59 -0.54
C VAL A 64 18.84 2.85 -0.14
N SER A 65 19.99 3.08 -0.75
CA SER A 65 20.76 4.32 -0.65
C SER A 65 21.37 4.64 -2.01
N ASP A 66 21.53 5.92 -2.32
CA ASP A 66 22.32 6.41 -3.46
C ASP A 66 23.80 6.60 -3.14
N SER A 67 24.23 6.17 -1.96
CA SER A 67 25.60 6.30 -1.43
C SER A 67 26.14 7.74 -1.35
N SER A 68 25.27 8.74 -1.42
CA SER A 68 25.63 10.16 -1.27
C SER A 68 25.92 10.57 0.17
N GLY A 69 25.72 9.66 1.15
CA GLY A 69 25.85 9.97 2.59
C GLY A 69 24.58 10.57 3.21
N ARG A 70 23.51 10.84 2.42
CA ARG A 70 22.25 11.43 2.89
C ARG A 70 21.32 10.45 3.61
N GLY A 71 21.73 9.18 3.70
CA GLY A 71 21.06 8.16 4.50
C GLY A 71 20.50 7.00 3.69
N ILE A 72 19.83 6.11 4.41
CA ILE A 72 19.17 4.91 3.88
C ILE A 72 17.66 5.13 3.94
N SER A 73 16.97 4.81 2.84
CA SER A 73 15.51 4.73 2.77
C SER A 73 15.09 3.27 2.77
N VAL A 74 14.16 2.90 3.64
CA VAL A 74 13.68 1.52 3.77
C VAL A 74 12.23 1.44 3.33
N LEU A 75 11.94 0.53 2.40
CA LEU A 75 10.60 0.14 1.98
C LEU A 75 10.27 -1.24 2.55
N VAL A 76 9.21 -1.31 3.33
CA VAL A 76 8.67 -2.54 3.91
C VAL A 76 7.32 -2.81 3.28
N SER A 77 7.16 -3.94 2.60
CA SER A 77 5.90 -4.40 2.04
C SER A 77 5.37 -5.59 2.85
N VAL A 78 4.14 -5.52 3.29
CA VAL A 78 3.52 -6.51 4.18
C VAL A 78 2.31 -7.14 3.51
N ASP A 79 2.23 -8.46 3.53
CA ASP A 79 1.05 -9.22 3.14
C ASP A 79 -0.04 -9.06 4.21
N ALA A 80 -0.79 -7.95 4.11
CA ALA A 80 -1.84 -7.58 5.04
C ALA A 80 -2.94 -6.80 4.32
N TYR A 81 -4.11 -6.72 4.95
CA TYR A 81 -5.21 -5.89 4.47
C TYR A 81 -4.95 -4.40 4.68
N GLY A 82 -4.37 -4.01 5.79
CA GLY A 82 -4.00 -2.64 6.11
C GLY A 82 -3.19 -2.59 7.41
N LEU A 83 -2.45 -1.52 7.62
CA LEU A 83 -1.78 -1.21 8.89
C LEU A 83 -2.10 0.22 9.30
N SER A 84 -2.39 0.41 10.58
CA SER A 84 -2.63 1.74 11.13
C SER A 84 -1.32 2.50 11.35
N LEU A 85 -1.36 3.84 11.33
CA LEU A 85 -0.18 4.65 11.70
C LEU A 85 0.38 4.31 13.09
N PRO A 86 -0.40 3.99 14.14
CA PRO A 86 0.13 3.46 15.39
C PRO A 86 0.99 2.21 15.20
N ASP A 87 0.52 1.20 14.45
CA ASP A 87 1.29 -0.03 14.16
C ASP A 87 2.60 0.29 13.45
N VAL A 88 2.55 1.17 12.43
CA VAL A 88 3.73 1.62 11.69
C VAL A 88 4.73 2.35 12.61
N ARG A 89 4.24 3.17 13.54
CA ARG A 89 5.10 3.85 14.53
C ARG A 89 5.79 2.88 15.48
N GLU A 90 5.11 1.82 15.89
CA GLU A 90 5.71 0.77 16.72
C GLU A 90 6.80 0.01 15.96
N ILE A 91 6.57 -0.34 14.67
CA ILE A 91 7.61 -0.92 13.80
C ILE A 91 8.83 0.01 13.74
N ARG A 92 8.64 1.29 13.43
CA ARG A 92 9.72 2.28 13.36
C ARG A 92 10.44 2.46 14.69
N GLN A 93 9.71 2.46 15.80
CA GLN A 93 10.28 2.57 17.15
C GLN A 93 11.14 1.36 17.50
N SER A 94 10.76 0.16 17.08
CA SER A 94 11.48 -1.08 17.35
C SER A 94 12.89 -1.11 16.74
N VAL A 95 13.14 -0.31 15.69
CA VAL A 95 14.43 -0.18 15.00
C VAL A 95 15.07 1.21 15.17
N ALA A 96 14.60 2.02 16.13
CA ALA A 96 15.08 3.40 16.30
C ALA A 96 16.59 3.48 16.59
N GLY A 97 17.15 2.51 17.30
CA GLY A 97 18.58 2.39 17.55
C GLY A 97 19.37 2.18 16.26
N LEU A 98 18.96 1.21 15.44
CA LEU A 98 19.55 0.94 14.14
C LEU A 98 19.40 2.15 13.20
N ALA A 99 18.23 2.79 13.19
CA ALA A 99 17.98 3.95 12.35
C ALA A 99 18.95 5.10 12.64
N LYS A 100 19.26 5.33 13.92
CA LYS A 100 20.27 6.32 14.32
C LYS A 100 21.68 5.89 13.94
N GLU A 101 22.05 4.63 14.17
CA GLU A 101 23.40 4.08 13.89
C GLU A 101 23.72 4.11 12.39
N LYS A 102 22.75 3.67 11.54
CA LYS A 102 22.94 3.51 10.10
C LYS A 102 22.47 4.71 9.28
N ASN A 103 22.07 5.81 9.92
CA ASN A 103 21.51 6.97 9.25
C ASN A 103 20.30 6.61 8.36
N ILE A 104 19.33 5.85 8.90
CA ILE A 104 18.08 5.57 8.19
C ILE A 104 17.19 6.82 8.27
N ASN A 105 16.99 7.49 7.14
CA ASN A 105 16.24 8.74 7.05
C ASN A 105 14.74 8.52 6.92
N SER A 106 14.32 7.36 6.35
CA SER A 106 12.91 6.99 6.18
C SER A 106 12.69 5.48 6.30
N ILE A 107 11.54 5.10 6.84
CA ILE A 107 11.00 3.74 6.79
C ILE A 107 9.55 3.86 6.35
N THR A 108 9.27 3.46 5.13
CA THR A 108 7.93 3.40 4.55
C THR A 108 7.41 1.99 4.70
N VAL A 109 6.27 1.83 5.34
CA VAL A 109 5.58 0.55 5.48
C VAL A 109 4.33 0.60 4.63
N THR A 110 4.24 -0.25 3.61
CA THR A 110 3.07 -0.41 2.76
C THR A 110 2.49 -1.81 2.90
N VAL A 111 1.25 -1.99 2.48
CA VAL A 111 0.58 -3.28 2.45
C VAL A 111 0.11 -3.60 1.03
N LEU A 112 -0.03 -4.88 0.70
CA LEU A 112 -0.57 -5.32 -0.59
C LEU A 112 -2.11 -5.37 -0.62
N HIS A 113 -2.76 -5.01 0.49
CA HIS A 113 -4.21 -4.95 0.62
C HIS A 113 -4.91 -6.27 0.29
N GLN A 114 -4.32 -7.39 0.74
CA GLN A 114 -4.91 -8.70 0.51
C GLN A 114 -6.19 -8.90 1.33
N HIS A 115 -7.31 -9.05 0.63
CA HIS A 115 -8.62 -9.32 1.23
C HIS A 115 -8.75 -10.75 1.77
N SER A 116 -7.69 -11.54 1.67
CA SER A 116 -7.59 -12.90 2.21
C SER A 116 -6.46 -13.06 3.24
N ALA A 117 -5.86 -11.96 3.71
CA ALA A 117 -4.91 -11.99 4.82
C ALA A 117 -5.64 -12.02 6.18
N VAL A 118 -4.90 -12.23 7.26
CA VAL A 118 -5.41 -12.07 8.62
C VAL A 118 -5.82 -10.61 8.85
N ASP A 119 -6.92 -10.39 9.61
CA ASP A 119 -7.42 -9.04 9.91
C ASP A 119 -6.43 -8.27 10.81
N THR A 120 -5.81 -7.26 10.23
CA THR A 120 -4.84 -6.36 10.88
C THR A 120 -5.41 -4.99 11.25
N LEU A 121 -6.66 -4.68 10.81
CA LEU A 121 -7.32 -3.41 11.09
C LEU A 121 -8.41 -3.51 12.17
N GLY A 122 -8.82 -4.74 12.53
CA GLY A 122 -9.87 -4.96 13.51
C GLY A 122 -11.28 -4.68 12.97
N MET A 123 -11.51 -4.90 11.68
CA MET A 123 -12.79 -4.62 11.02
C MET A 123 -13.72 -5.84 10.96
N ASN A 124 -13.24 -7.03 11.27
CA ASN A 124 -13.95 -8.29 11.08
C ASN A 124 -14.30 -9.03 12.40
N GLY A 125 -14.18 -8.36 13.53
CA GLY A 125 -14.56 -8.90 14.84
C GLY A 125 -16.07 -9.11 15.00
N ASN A 126 -16.51 -9.52 16.20
CA ASN A 126 -17.92 -9.67 16.50
C ASN A 126 -18.62 -8.31 16.59
N ILE A 127 -19.40 -7.95 15.57
CA ILE A 127 -20.08 -6.65 15.48
C ILE A 127 -20.98 -6.37 16.70
N PHE A 128 -21.67 -7.39 17.25
CA PHE A 128 -22.49 -7.20 18.44
C PHE A 128 -21.65 -6.87 19.66
N GLU A 129 -20.50 -7.54 19.84
CA GLU A 129 -19.56 -7.23 20.90
C GLU A 129 -18.97 -5.84 20.71
N MET A 130 -18.55 -5.53 19.47
CA MET A 130 -17.99 -4.22 19.10
C MET A 130 -19.00 -3.10 19.33
N ALA A 131 -20.27 -3.26 18.94
CA ALA A 131 -21.30 -2.23 19.05
C ALA A 131 -21.87 -2.05 20.47
N LEU A 132 -21.97 -3.13 21.26
CA LEU A 132 -22.66 -3.10 22.57
C LEU A 132 -21.69 -3.15 23.74
N VAL A 133 -20.62 -3.94 23.66
CA VAL A 133 -19.70 -4.17 24.79
C VAL A 133 -18.52 -3.19 24.74
N ASN A 134 -17.93 -2.94 23.57
CA ASN A 134 -16.78 -2.05 23.45
C ASN A 134 -17.05 -0.63 23.93
N PRO A 135 -18.20 0.03 23.67
CA PRO A 135 -18.47 1.36 24.21
C PRO A 135 -18.41 1.41 25.73
N ALA A 136 -18.93 0.38 26.42
CA ALA A 136 -18.82 0.28 27.87
C ALA A 136 -17.37 0.05 28.31
N LYS A 137 -16.62 -0.83 27.62
CA LYS A 137 -15.19 -1.04 27.90
C LYS A 137 -14.39 0.25 27.74
N VAL A 138 -14.61 1.01 26.67
CA VAL A 138 -13.95 2.32 26.45
C VAL A 138 -14.27 3.29 27.59
N LEU A 139 -15.52 3.37 28.02
CA LEU A 139 -15.95 4.25 29.11
C LEU A 139 -15.26 3.93 30.44
N PHE A 140 -14.99 2.66 30.70
CA PHE A 140 -14.36 2.18 31.96
C PHE A 140 -12.87 1.87 31.82
N GLY A 141 -12.22 2.26 30.70
CA GLY A 141 -10.78 2.06 30.47
C GLY A 141 -10.38 0.61 30.22
N GLY A 142 -11.33 -0.24 29.81
CA GLY A 142 -11.05 -1.63 29.44
C GLY A 142 -10.59 -1.79 28.00
N GLN A 143 -9.90 -2.91 27.70
CA GLN A 143 -9.50 -3.25 26.35
C GLN A 143 -10.71 -3.62 25.49
N THR A 144 -10.78 -3.07 24.28
CA THR A 144 -11.80 -3.39 23.29
C THR A 144 -11.43 -4.65 22.52
N ASN A 145 -12.41 -5.40 22.04
CA ASN A 145 -12.22 -6.51 21.13
C ASN A 145 -12.75 -6.11 19.75
N ASN A 146 -11.84 -5.86 18.82
CA ASN A 146 -12.16 -5.48 17.45
C ASN A 146 -11.88 -6.60 16.42
N GLY A 147 -11.38 -7.74 16.88
CA GLY A 147 -11.05 -8.89 16.03
C GLY A 147 -9.60 -8.98 15.61
N LYS A 148 -8.76 -7.97 15.88
CA LYS A 148 -7.29 -8.10 15.75
C LYS A 148 -6.80 -9.16 16.74
N ASN A 149 -5.86 -9.96 16.31
CA ASN A 149 -5.17 -10.89 17.19
C ASN A 149 -3.85 -10.31 17.65
N ASP A 150 -3.74 -9.99 18.95
CA ASP A 150 -2.56 -9.32 19.52
C ASP A 150 -1.27 -10.10 19.28
N ALA A 151 -1.28 -11.43 19.48
CA ALA A 151 -0.11 -12.26 19.27
C ALA A 151 0.34 -12.30 17.80
N TYR A 152 -0.62 -12.28 16.85
CA TYR A 152 -0.31 -12.15 15.43
C TYR A 152 0.31 -10.78 15.11
N MET A 153 -0.25 -9.69 15.65
CA MET A 153 0.27 -8.34 15.45
C MET A 153 1.65 -8.16 16.05
N GLU A 154 1.91 -8.72 17.23
CA GLU A 154 3.25 -8.73 17.85
C GLU A 154 4.25 -9.49 16.96
N ASN A 155 3.89 -10.68 16.46
CA ASN A 155 4.72 -11.45 15.54
C ASN A 155 4.98 -10.68 14.24
N LEU A 156 3.96 -10.08 13.61
CA LEU A 156 4.09 -9.27 12.40
C LEU A 156 5.09 -8.12 12.62
N LYS A 157 4.94 -7.35 13.70
CA LYS A 157 5.84 -6.22 14.03
C LYS A 157 7.27 -6.70 14.30
N LEU A 158 7.43 -7.86 14.98
CA LEU A 158 8.73 -8.48 15.20
C LEU A 158 9.37 -8.89 13.86
N LYS A 159 8.61 -9.51 12.95
CA LYS A 159 9.13 -9.90 11.63
C LYS A 159 9.47 -8.69 10.76
N CYS A 160 8.73 -7.60 10.84
CA CYS A 160 9.10 -6.33 10.21
C CYS A 160 10.44 -5.80 10.75
N LYS A 161 10.62 -5.78 12.08
CA LYS A 161 11.88 -5.39 12.71
C LYS A 161 13.05 -6.24 12.20
N GLU A 162 12.94 -7.58 12.33
CA GLU A 162 13.98 -8.52 11.91
C GLU A 162 14.31 -8.39 10.41
N SER A 163 13.30 -8.14 9.57
CA SER A 163 13.48 -7.97 8.13
C SER A 163 14.19 -6.63 7.81
N ILE A 164 13.87 -5.55 8.50
CA ILE A 164 14.56 -4.26 8.37
C ILE A 164 16.03 -4.41 8.76
N GLU A 165 16.32 -5.05 9.91
CA GLU A 165 17.68 -5.27 10.40
C GLU A 165 18.52 -6.08 9.39
N ALA A 166 17.93 -7.15 8.83
CA ALA A 166 18.59 -8.01 7.84
C ALA A 166 18.80 -7.30 6.49
N ALA A 167 17.80 -6.59 5.98
CA ALA A 167 17.91 -5.85 4.72
C ALA A 167 18.99 -4.75 4.81
N VAL A 168 19.03 -3.98 5.91
CA VAL A 168 20.06 -2.96 6.13
C VAL A 168 21.45 -3.61 6.28
N GLY A 169 21.52 -4.79 6.92
CA GLY A 169 22.77 -5.53 7.09
C GLY A 169 23.32 -6.17 5.82
N SER A 170 22.49 -6.39 4.81
CA SER A 170 22.83 -7.07 3.55
C SER A 170 23.03 -6.12 2.36
N MET A 171 23.07 -4.80 2.59
CA MET A 171 23.22 -3.83 1.51
C MET A 171 24.52 -4.02 0.72
N THR A 172 24.41 -4.05 -0.59
CA THR A 172 25.54 -4.14 -1.52
C THR A 172 25.36 -3.14 -2.67
N ALA A 173 26.47 -2.67 -3.24
CA ALA A 173 26.45 -1.73 -4.37
C ALA A 173 25.94 -2.43 -5.65
N GLY A 174 25.29 -1.68 -6.54
CA GLY A 174 24.81 -2.21 -7.79
C GLY A 174 24.18 -1.15 -8.67
N LYS A 175 23.51 -1.61 -9.73
CA LYS A 175 22.78 -0.78 -10.68
C LYS A 175 21.29 -1.05 -10.57
N LEU A 176 20.52 0.00 -10.73
CA LEU A 176 19.07 -0.06 -10.77
C LEU A 176 18.57 0.21 -12.18
N TYR A 177 17.67 -0.62 -12.67
CA TYR A 177 17.02 -0.49 -13.97
C TYR A 177 15.52 -0.37 -13.80
N TYR A 178 14.88 0.40 -14.65
CA TYR A 178 13.44 0.57 -14.70
C TYR A 178 12.90 0.13 -16.06
N GLY A 179 11.85 -0.68 -16.05
CA GLY A 179 11.13 -1.13 -17.23
C GLY A 179 9.67 -1.40 -16.93
N THR A 180 8.84 -1.45 -17.96
CA THR A 180 7.39 -1.62 -17.84
C THR A 180 6.85 -2.71 -18.75
N ALA A 181 5.73 -3.32 -18.37
CA ALA A 181 4.90 -4.16 -19.23
C ALA A 181 3.44 -3.71 -19.12
N ASP A 182 2.66 -3.89 -20.18
CA ASP A 182 1.24 -3.53 -20.20
C ASP A 182 0.42 -4.41 -19.24
N GLN A 183 -0.35 -3.78 -18.35
CA GLN A 183 -1.30 -4.45 -17.45
C GLN A 183 -2.77 -4.24 -17.83
N SER A 184 -3.07 -3.52 -18.91
CA SER A 184 -4.44 -3.12 -19.27
C SER A 184 -5.42 -4.28 -19.37
N ALA A 185 -4.96 -5.44 -19.89
CA ALA A 185 -5.79 -6.64 -19.98
C ALA A 185 -6.13 -7.25 -18.62
N TYR A 186 -5.27 -7.06 -17.62
CA TYR A 186 -5.37 -7.66 -16.28
C TYR A 186 -6.25 -6.85 -15.32
N LEU A 187 -6.54 -5.59 -15.65
CA LEU A 187 -7.18 -4.63 -14.75
C LEU A 187 -8.60 -4.31 -15.22
N ILE A 188 -9.53 -4.25 -14.28
CA ILE A 188 -10.86 -3.65 -14.45
C ILE A 188 -10.96 -2.48 -13.48
N ASP A 189 -11.23 -1.29 -13.99
CA ASP A 189 -11.70 -0.18 -13.18
C ASP A 189 -13.23 -0.21 -13.10
N LYS A 190 -13.77 -0.12 -11.89
CA LYS A 190 -15.22 -0.24 -11.62
C LYS A 190 -15.92 1.10 -11.43
N ARG A 191 -15.19 2.21 -11.47
CA ARG A 191 -15.72 3.54 -11.22
C ARG A 191 -15.24 4.55 -12.27
N ALA A 192 -16.17 5.31 -12.84
CA ALA A 192 -15.81 6.43 -13.71
C ALA A 192 -14.96 7.45 -12.92
N PRO A 193 -13.95 8.02 -13.58
CA PRO A 193 -13.69 8.13 -15.02
C PRO A 193 -12.88 6.99 -15.67
N TYR A 194 -12.67 5.85 -15.02
CA TYR A 194 -11.94 4.68 -15.55
C TYR A 194 -10.47 4.99 -15.90
N VAL A 195 -9.78 5.63 -14.98
CA VAL A 195 -8.35 5.97 -15.09
C VAL A 195 -7.51 4.94 -14.35
N SER A 196 -6.37 4.55 -14.92
CA SER A 196 -5.37 3.70 -14.26
C SER A 196 -3.99 3.90 -14.87
N ASP A 197 -2.92 3.54 -14.13
CA ASP A 197 -1.63 3.25 -14.74
C ASP A 197 -1.75 1.93 -15.53
N SER A 198 -1.53 1.99 -16.82
CA SER A 198 -1.61 0.80 -17.68
C SER A 198 -0.38 -0.12 -17.59
N SER A 199 0.51 0.12 -16.62
CA SER A 199 1.82 -0.54 -16.59
C SER A 199 2.07 -1.35 -15.31
N PHE A 200 2.51 -2.61 -15.44
CA PHE A 200 3.37 -3.21 -14.43
C PHE A 200 4.70 -2.47 -14.45
N ASN A 201 5.14 -1.95 -13.31
CA ASN A 201 6.42 -1.26 -13.20
C ASN A 201 7.41 -2.17 -12.50
N ARG A 202 8.58 -2.42 -13.11
CA ARG A 202 9.67 -3.19 -12.52
C ARG A 202 10.90 -2.33 -12.30
N PHE A 203 11.38 -2.30 -11.06
CA PHE A 203 12.66 -1.71 -10.65
C PHE A 203 13.61 -2.86 -10.34
N ARG A 204 14.54 -3.16 -11.24
CA ARG A 204 15.45 -4.30 -11.15
C ARG A 204 16.81 -3.86 -10.66
N PHE A 205 17.16 -4.24 -9.44
CA PHE A 205 18.50 -4.01 -8.89
C PHE A 205 19.41 -5.19 -9.18
N VAL A 206 20.57 -4.89 -9.78
CA VAL A 206 21.61 -5.85 -10.15
C VAL A 206 22.85 -5.59 -9.28
N PRO A 207 23.12 -6.45 -8.28
CA PRO A 207 24.27 -6.30 -7.39
C PRO A 207 25.60 -6.45 -8.14
N SER A 208 26.61 -5.62 -7.81
CA SER A 208 27.92 -5.66 -8.45
C SER A 208 28.77 -6.85 -8.01
N ASP A 209 28.44 -7.50 -6.90
CA ASP A 209 29.13 -8.66 -6.35
C ASP A 209 28.63 -10.01 -6.93
N GLY A 210 27.63 -9.96 -7.84
CA GLY A 210 27.04 -11.14 -8.44
C GLY A 210 26.06 -11.89 -7.53
N SER A 211 25.69 -11.31 -6.40
CA SER A 211 24.61 -11.85 -5.57
C SER A 211 23.26 -11.73 -6.27
N LYS A 212 22.20 -12.24 -5.63
CA LYS A 212 20.87 -12.33 -6.19
C LYS A 212 20.29 -10.96 -6.52
N GLU A 213 19.73 -10.80 -7.72
CA GLU A 213 18.98 -9.59 -8.10
C GLU A 213 17.77 -9.38 -7.19
N THR A 214 17.37 -8.13 -7.02
CA THR A 214 16.13 -7.77 -6.32
C THR A 214 15.24 -6.93 -7.22
N TRP A 215 14.01 -7.38 -7.42
CA TRP A 215 13.01 -6.72 -8.24
C TRP A 215 11.91 -6.13 -7.35
N LEU A 216 11.73 -4.80 -7.42
CA LEU A 216 10.55 -4.15 -6.84
C LEU A 216 9.53 -4.01 -7.97
N VAL A 217 8.32 -4.47 -7.73
CA VAL A 217 7.26 -4.51 -8.76
C VAL A 217 6.03 -3.78 -8.26
N SER A 218 5.52 -2.83 -9.05
CA SER A 218 4.25 -2.18 -8.72
C SER A 218 3.14 -2.54 -9.71
N THR A 219 1.92 -2.57 -9.19
CA THR A 219 0.68 -2.82 -9.92
C THR A 219 -0.46 -2.08 -9.24
N GLU A 220 -1.53 -1.79 -9.99
CA GLU A 220 -2.75 -1.17 -9.45
C GLU A 220 -3.91 -2.17 -9.30
N ILE A 221 -3.63 -3.46 -9.35
CA ILE A 221 -4.66 -4.49 -9.34
C ILE A 221 -4.97 -4.93 -7.90
N HIS A 222 -6.17 -4.63 -7.43
CA HIS A 222 -6.64 -4.96 -6.08
C HIS A 222 -6.55 -6.46 -5.75
N CYS A 223 -6.03 -6.82 -4.59
CA CYS A 223 -5.86 -8.22 -4.16
C CYS A 223 -7.16 -8.80 -3.57
N VAL A 224 -8.13 -9.09 -4.44
CA VAL A 224 -9.47 -9.59 -4.09
C VAL A 224 -9.80 -10.96 -4.70
N GLY A 225 -8.77 -11.72 -5.08
CA GLY A 225 -8.91 -12.95 -5.86
C GLY A 225 -9.80 -14.01 -5.24
N ASN A 226 -9.73 -14.21 -3.92
CA ASN A 226 -10.59 -15.16 -3.20
C ASN A 226 -12.00 -14.62 -2.92
N GLY A 227 -12.25 -13.34 -3.23
CA GLY A 227 -13.55 -12.67 -3.06
C GLY A 227 -13.87 -12.28 -1.61
N ALA A 228 -14.86 -11.39 -1.46
CA ALA A 228 -15.21 -10.79 -0.17
C ALA A 228 -15.69 -11.78 0.91
N ALA A 229 -16.23 -12.92 0.51
CA ALA A 229 -16.73 -13.96 1.41
C ALA A 229 -15.69 -15.07 1.72
N GLY A 230 -14.49 -14.97 1.14
CA GLY A 230 -13.42 -15.95 1.32
C GLY A 230 -12.97 -16.06 2.78
N THR A 231 -12.70 -17.30 3.20
CA THR A 231 -12.21 -17.63 4.56
C THR A 231 -10.88 -18.39 4.53
N VAL A 232 -10.30 -18.55 3.33
CA VAL A 232 -8.98 -19.15 3.13
C VAL A 232 -7.92 -18.05 3.19
N ILE A 233 -6.92 -18.21 4.02
CA ILE A 233 -5.76 -17.31 4.08
C ILE A 233 -4.87 -17.55 2.87
N THR A 234 -4.53 -16.47 2.16
CA THR A 234 -3.63 -16.49 0.99
C THR A 234 -3.03 -15.11 0.75
N GLY A 235 -1.77 -15.07 0.25
CA GLY A 235 -1.10 -13.85 -0.25
C GLY A 235 -1.63 -13.35 -1.60
N ASP A 236 -2.75 -13.93 -2.09
CA ASP A 236 -3.40 -13.56 -3.34
C ASP A 236 -2.45 -13.70 -4.56
N TYR A 237 -2.79 -13.11 -5.72
CA TYR A 237 -2.00 -13.22 -6.93
C TYR A 237 -0.53 -12.76 -6.80
N PRO A 238 -0.15 -11.79 -5.96
CA PRO A 238 1.27 -11.41 -5.82
C PRO A 238 2.16 -12.57 -5.34
N TYR A 239 1.63 -13.45 -4.48
CA TYR A 239 2.36 -14.63 -4.04
C TYR A 239 2.75 -15.52 -5.22
N TYR A 240 1.82 -15.82 -6.12
CA TYR A 240 2.06 -16.70 -7.29
C TYR A 240 2.92 -16.01 -8.36
N ALA A 241 2.77 -14.70 -8.54
CA ALA A 241 3.65 -13.91 -9.41
C ALA A 241 5.11 -13.94 -8.90
N GLU A 242 5.32 -13.79 -7.58
CA GLU A 242 6.63 -13.92 -6.94
C GLU A 242 7.26 -15.30 -7.20
N GLN A 243 6.47 -16.40 -7.07
CA GLN A 243 7.00 -17.75 -7.34
C GLN A 243 7.52 -17.87 -8.77
N VAL A 244 6.75 -17.42 -9.77
CA VAL A 244 7.17 -17.45 -11.18
C VAL A 244 8.44 -16.63 -11.41
N ILE A 245 8.53 -15.42 -10.84
CA ILE A 245 9.73 -14.58 -10.98
C ILE A 245 10.94 -15.26 -10.32
N HIS A 246 10.72 -15.83 -9.14
CA HIS A 246 11.78 -16.57 -8.45
C HIS A 246 12.28 -17.78 -9.24
N GLU A 247 11.37 -18.58 -9.79
CA GLU A 247 11.69 -19.77 -10.58
C GLU A 247 12.36 -19.41 -11.93
N THR A 248 11.89 -18.35 -12.58
CA THR A 248 12.34 -17.96 -13.92
C THR A 248 13.63 -17.15 -13.90
N ALA A 249 13.74 -16.17 -13.01
CA ALA A 249 14.84 -15.20 -12.94
C ALA A 249 15.78 -15.43 -11.77
N GLY A 250 15.41 -16.25 -10.78
CA GLY A 250 16.16 -16.43 -9.54
C GLY A 250 16.16 -15.18 -8.65
N ALA A 251 15.36 -14.16 -8.95
CA ALA A 251 15.37 -12.87 -8.26
C ALA A 251 14.61 -12.87 -6.93
N ASN A 252 15.02 -12.01 -6.01
CA ASN A 252 14.18 -11.60 -4.89
C ASN A 252 13.09 -10.65 -5.40
N VAL A 253 11.91 -10.66 -4.75
CA VAL A 253 10.78 -9.85 -5.21
C VAL A 253 10.15 -9.09 -4.04
N LEU A 254 9.82 -7.82 -4.26
CA LEU A 254 8.99 -7.01 -3.38
C LEU A 254 7.91 -6.34 -4.23
N PHE A 255 6.65 -6.74 -4.03
CA PHE A 255 5.50 -6.04 -4.61
C PHE A 255 5.08 -4.85 -3.76
N PHE A 256 4.55 -3.80 -4.39
CA PHE A 256 3.83 -2.70 -3.75
C PHE A 256 2.69 -2.21 -4.66
N MET A 257 1.71 -1.54 -4.05
CA MET A 257 0.50 -1.12 -4.76
C MET A 257 0.63 0.31 -5.27
N GLY A 258 0.18 0.54 -6.52
CA GLY A 258 -0.11 1.85 -7.07
C GLY A 258 -1.51 2.32 -6.71
N ALA A 259 -2.02 3.39 -7.36
CA ALA A 259 -3.36 3.93 -7.10
C ALA A 259 -4.44 2.91 -7.49
N GLN A 260 -5.11 2.31 -6.49
CA GLN A 260 -5.95 1.14 -6.73
C GLN A 260 -7.41 1.27 -6.27
N GLN A 261 -7.88 2.46 -5.93
CA GLN A 261 -9.19 2.66 -5.26
C GLN A 261 -10.33 1.81 -5.82
N SER A 262 -10.55 1.82 -7.13
CA SER A 262 -11.68 1.17 -7.81
C SER A 262 -11.28 0.02 -8.71
N THR A 263 -10.00 -0.30 -8.79
CA THR A 263 -9.47 -1.32 -9.68
C THR A 263 -9.72 -2.73 -9.15
N SER A 264 -9.69 -3.71 -10.02
CA SER A 264 -9.91 -5.11 -9.68
C SER A 264 -9.27 -6.02 -10.71
N GLN A 265 -9.17 -7.29 -10.38
CA GLN A 265 -8.64 -8.34 -11.25
C GLN A 265 -9.62 -8.62 -12.42
N ASN A 266 -9.12 -8.56 -13.65
CA ASN A 266 -9.81 -9.03 -14.85
C ASN A 266 -9.35 -10.46 -15.15
N ARG A 267 -10.06 -11.46 -14.62
CA ARG A 267 -9.73 -12.87 -14.76
C ARG A 267 -10.53 -13.51 -15.87
N ASN A 268 -9.87 -13.88 -16.95
CA ASN A 268 -10.44 -14.52 -18.14
C ASN A 268 -9.38 -15.37 -18.87
N GLU A 269 -9.73 -15.91 -20.02
CA GLU A 269 -8.84 -16.76 -20.84
C GLU A 269 -7.53 -16.07 -21.30
N ALA A 270 -7.50 -14.74 -21.36
CA ALA A 270 -6.31 -13.98 -21.76
C ALA A 270 -5.37 -13.65 -20.58
N THR A 271 -5.85 -13.74 -19.35
CA THR A 271 -5.14 -13.24 -18.15
C THR A 271 -4.90 -14.32 -17.09
N VAL A 272 -5.43 -15.51 -17.28
CA VAL A 272 -5.29 -16.64 -16.35
C VAL A 272 -4.59 -17.80 -17.06
N GLU A 273 -3.46 -18.23 -16.53
CA GLU A 273 -2.76 -19.39 -17.02
C GLU A 273 -3.62 -20.66 -16.93
N ASN A 274 -3.64 -21.45 -18.02
CA ASN A 274 -4.41 -22.68 -18.12
C ASN A 274 -5.90 -22.50 -17.80
N TYR A 275 -6.49 -21.37 -18.24
CA TYR A 275 -7.88 -21.02 -17.98
C TYR A 275 -8.86 -22.13 -18.35
N ARG A 276 -9.84 -22.37 -17.47
CA ARG A 276 -10.99 -23.24 -17.69
C ARG A 276 -12.23 -22.59 -17.08
N GLU A 277 -13.39 -22.72 -17.71
CA GLU A 277 -14.66 -22.14 -17.23
C GLU A 277 -15.11 -22.69 -15.87
N ASP A 278 -14.69 -23.91 -15.52
CA ASP A 278 -15.04 -24.60 -14.27
C ASP A 278 -14.05 -24.33 -13.12
N MET A 279 -13.06 -23.45 -13.31
CA MET A 279 -12.10 -23.10 -12.27
C MET A 279 -12.77 -22.49 -11.04
N THR A 280 -12.32 -22.88 -9.87
CA THR A 280 -12.62 -22.17 -8.64
C THR A 280 -11.97 -20.79 -8.64
N ARG A 281 -12.48 -19.89 -7.79
CA ARG A 281 -11.88 -18.54 -7.64
C ARG A 281 -10.41 -18.61 -7.26
N LEU A 282 -10.03 -19.59 -6.43
CA LEU A 282 -8.66 -19.77 -5.96
C LEU A 282 -7.75 -20.24 -7.11
N GLU A 283 -8.18 -21.22 -7.91
CA GLU A 283 -7.43 -21.66 -9.09
C GLU A 283 -7.24 -20.53 -10.11
N ALA A 284 -8.31 -19.77 -10.40
CA ALA A 284 -8.23 -18.63 -11.30
C ALA A 284 -7.30 -17.52 -10.77
N MET A 285 -7.27 -17.28 -9.46
CA MET A 285 -6.36 -16.33 -8.82
C MET A 285 -4.89 -16.78 -8.94
N LYS A 286 -4.62 -18.07 -8.76
CA LYS A 286 -3.28 -18.66 -8.96
C LYS A 286 -2.79 -18.45 -10.38
N GLY A 287 -3.55 -18.92 -11.37
CA GLY A 287 -3.21 -18.75 -12.78
C GLY A 287 -3.10 -17.29 -13.21
N PHE A 288 -3.86 -16.39 -12.59
CA PHE A 288 -3.74 -14.94 -12.79
C PHE A 288 -2.39 -14.41 -12.30
N GLY A 289 -1.97 -14.81 -11.09
CA GLY A 289 -0.67 -14.46 -10.55
C GLY A 289 0.49 -15.01 -11.37
N GLU A 290 0.39 -16.27 -11.83
CA GLU A 290 1.39 -16.89 -12.71
C GLU A 290 1.54 -16.11 -14.02
N SER A 291 0.42 -15.67 -14.62
CA SER A 291 0.44 -14.87 -15.84
C SER A 291 1.11 -13.50 -15.63
N ILE A 292 0.82 -12.83 -14.51
CA ILE A 292 1.49 -11.57 -14.14
C ILE A 292 2.99 -11.78 -13.95
N GLY A 293 3.41 -12.84 -13.25
CA GLY A 293 4.81 -13.16 -13.05
C GLY A 293 5.55 -13.32 -14.39
N LYS A 294 4.95 -14.01 -15.36
CA LYS A 294 5.48 -14.15 -16.74
C LYS A 294 5.57 -12.80 -17.45
N SER A 295 4.56 -11.95 -17.36
CA SER A 295 4.54 -10.62 -17.97
C SER A 295 5.65 -9.73 -17.40
N VAL A 296 5.88 -9.78 -16.09
CA VAL A 296 6.98 -9.05 -15.43
C VAL A 296 8.36 -9.61 -15.85
N CYS A 297 8.50 -10.92 -15.96
CA CYS A 297 9.76 -11.54 -16.45
C CYS A 297 10.06 -11.19 -17.91
N ALA A 298 9.04 -10.96 -18.73
CA ALA A 298 9.19 -10.63 -20.15
C ALA A 298 9.64 -9.18 -20.43
N ILE A 299 9.75 -8.32 -19.42
CA ILE A 299 10.26 -6.96 -19.57
C ILE A 299 11.73 -7.02 -19.98
N THR A 300 12.04 -6.52 -21.19
CA THR A 300 13.40 -6.49 -21.75
C THR A 300 13.88 -5.08 -22.08
N ASP A 301 12.94 -4.14 -22.27
CA ASP A 301 13.23 -2.73 -22.50
C ASP A 301 13.32 -2.03 -21.14
N GLU A 302 14.56 -1.73 -20.73
CA GLU A 302 14.86 -1.13 -19.43
C GLU A 302 15.83 0.03 -19.58
N THR A 303 15.64 1.05 -18.77
CA THR A 303 16.56 2.18 -18.65
C THR A 303 17.30 2.12 -17.32
N GLU A 304 18.62 2.36 -17.33
CA GLU A 304 19.39 2.48 -16.08
C GLU A 304 18.98 3.75 -15.35
N VAL A 305 18.60 3.61 -14.08
CA VAL A 305 18.21 4.71 -13.22
C VAL A 305 19.45 5.37 -12.63
N ALA A 306 19.56 6.67 -12.77
CA ALA A 306 20.66 7.43 -12.19
C ALA A 306 20.66 7.35 -10.64
N PRO A 307 21.81 7.20 -9.95
CA PRO A 307 21.86 6.97 -8.51
C PRO A 307 21.59 8.27 -7.73
N LEU A 308 20.31 8.62 -7.66
CA LEU A 308 19.75 9.76 -6.95
C LEU A 308 18.51 9.30 -6.18
N LEU A 309 18.48 9.59 -4.87
CA LEU A 309 17.34 9.28 -4.02
C LEU A 309 17.03 10.45 -3.10
N ASN A 310 15.99 11.20 -3.41
CA ASN A 310 15.45 12.25 -2.56
C ASN A 310 14.16 11.75 -1.89
N VAL A 311 14.00 12.02 -0.60
CA VAL A 311 12.85 11.54 0.16
C VAL A 311 12.36 12.62 1.11
N ARG A 312 11.06 12.89 1.16
CA ARG A 312 10.44 13.78 2.12
C ARG A 312 9.10 13.26 2.62
N TYR A 313 8.84 13.44 3.91
CA TYR A 313 7.58 13.10 4.54
C TYR A 313 7.03 14.29 5.31
N LYS A 314 5.70 14.40 5.28
CA LYS A 314 4.95 15.43 5.99
C LYS A 314 3.81 14.80 6.80
N LYS A 315 3.67 15.23 8.06
CA LYS A 315 2.47 14.92 8.84
C LYS A 315 1.33 15.78 8.36
N ILE A 316 0.16 15.15 8.24
CA ILE A 316 -1.06 15.79 7.79
C ILE A 316 -2.20 15.54 8.76
N LEU A 317 -3.22 16.39 8.71
CA LEU A 317 -4.48 16.23 9.44
C LEU A 317 -5.62 16.11 8.44
N LEU A 318 -6.25 14.94 8.38
CA LEU A 318 -7.36 14.66 7.49
C LEU A 318 -8.70 14.82 8.22
N PRO A 319 -9.63 15.65 7.74
CA PRO A 319 -10.90 15.84 8.41
C PRO A 319 -11.77 14.59 8.34
N ILE A 320 -12.41 14.24 9.47
CA ILE A 320 -13.39 13.15 9.52
C ILE A 320 -14.78 13.77 9.52
N SER A 321 -15.54 13.52 8.45
CA SER A 321 -16.96 13.89 8.36
C SER A 321 -17.91 12.68 8.23
N ASN A 322 -17.36 11.48 8.05
CA ASN A 322 -18.12 10.23 7.96
C ASN A 322 -18.69 9.86 9.34
N PRO A 323 -20.03 9.90 9.53
CA PRO A 323 -20.64 9.64 10.84
C PRO A 323 -20.47 8.18 11.29
N ILE A 324 -20.36 7.23 10.35
CA ILE A 324 -20.17 5.82 10.66
C ILE A 324 -18.77 5.62 11.25
N LEU A 325 -17.73 6.17 10.62
CA LEU A 325 -16.37 6.08 11.14
C LEU A 325 -16.19 6.84 12.46
N LEU A 326 -16.87 7.99 12.64
CA LEU A 326 -16.88 8.70 13.92
C LEU A 326 -17.51 7.86 15.03
N LEU A 327 -18.60 7.17 14.74
CA LEU A 327 -19.26 6.28 15.71
C LEU A 327 -18.42 5.05 16.00
N ALA A 328 -17.90 4.41 14.98
CA ALA A 328 -17.03 3.24 15.09
C ALA A 328 -15.74 3.56 15.87
N GLY A 329 -15.12 4.71 15.62
CA GLY A 329 -13.96 5.17 16.39
C GLY A 329 -14.28 5.41 17.86
N LYS A 330 -15.48 5.98 18.19
CA LYS A 330 -15.94 6.11 19.58
C LYS A 330 -16.19 4.76 20.25
N ALA A 331 -16.54 3.74 19.47
CA ALA A 331 -16.71 2.36 19.93
C ALA A 331 -15.38 1.60 20.04
N GLY A 332 -14.23 2.23 19.77
CA GLY A 332 -12.92 1.61 19.83
C GLY A 332 -12.69 0.53 18.75
N MET A 333 -13.33 0.70 17.59
CA MET A 333 -13.19 -0.22 16.47
C MET A 333 -11.96 0.07 15.60
N PHE A 334 -11.42 1.28 15.65
CA PHE A 334 -10.26 1.71 14.85
C PHE A 334 -9.16 2.29 15.73
N GLU A 335 -7.94 2.02 15.38
CA GLU A 335 -6.73 2.49 16.07
C GLU A 335 -6.07 3.67 15.35
N SER A 336 -6.86 4.57 14.78
CA SER A 336 -6.34 5.78 14.15
C SER A 336 -5.94 6.84 15.18
N LEU A 337 -4.93 7.65 14.85
CA LEU A 337 -4.53 8.79 15.68
C LEU A 337 -5.51 9.95 15.47
N VAL A 338 -6.51 10.04 16.36
CA VAL A 338 -7.55 11.08 16.31
C VAL A 338 -7.09 12.33 17.04
N VAL A 339 -7.18 13.47 16.34
CA VAL A 339 -6.92 14.82 16.88
C VAL A 339 -8.23 15.60 16.89
N LYS A 340 -8.58 16.20 18.03
CA LYS A 340 -9.73 17.13 18.16
C LYS A 340 -9.22 18.53 18.43
N ASN A 341 -9.70 19.50 17.68
CA ASN A 341 -9.43 20.91 17.90
C ASN A 341 -10.71 21.74 17.65
N LYS A 342 -10.61 23.08 17.68
CA LYS A 342 -11.72 23.99 17.44
C LYS A 342 -12.37 23.85 16.06
N ASP A 343 -11.62 23.36 15.08
CA ASP A 343 -12.02 23.25 13.67
C ASP A 343 -12.67 21.88 13.36
N GLY A 344 -12.60 20.90 14.28
CA GLY A 344 -13.24 19.61 14.11
C GLY A 344 -12.49 18.41 14.67
N VAL A 345 -12.80 17.26 14.07
CA VAL A 345 -12.17 15.96 14.37
C VAL A 345 -11.36 15.53 13.15
N PHE A 346 -10.13 15.14 13.37
CA PHE A 346 -9.16 14.80 12.33
C PHE A 346 -8.48 13.48 12.63
N VAL A 347 -8.07 12.77 11.57
CA VAL A 347 -7.04 11.72 11.66
C VAL A 347 -5.69 12.36 11.37
N SER A 348 -4.70 12.13 12.25
CA SER A 348 -3.31 12.48 11.96
C SER A 348 -2.69 11.34 11.16
N SER A 349 -2.20 11.65 9.97
CA SER A 349 -1.56 10.72 9.05
C SER A 349 -0.27 11.28 8.46
N GLU A 350 0.28 10.65 7.43
CA GLU A 350 1.52 11.04 6.76
C GLU A 350 1.38 10.99 5.24
N LEU A 351 1.93 11.99 4.54
CA LEU A 351 2.21 11.95 3.09
C LEU A 351 3.72 11.88 2.86
N GLY A 352 4.11 11.32 1.72
CA GLY A 352 5.50 11.34 1.28
C GLY A 352 5.66 11.68 -0.19
N TYR A 353 6.85 12.15 -0.53
CA TYR A 353 7.32 12.37 -1.88
C TYR A 353 8.74 11.81 -2.00
N ILE A 354 8.96 10.97 -3.02
CA ILE A 354 10.25 10.34 -3.28
C ILE A 354 10.63 10.62 -4.72
N GLU A 355 11.86 11.08 -4.97
CA GLU A 355 12.45 11.11 -6.31
C GLU A 355 13.49 10.00 -6.41
N LEU A 356 13.35 9.17 -7.45
CA LEU A 356 14.24 8.06 -7.76
C LEU A 356 14.85 8.27 -9.14
N GLY A 357 16.14 8.52 -9.17
CA GLY A 357 16.80 8.98 -10.38
C GLY A 357 16.37 10.37 -10.81
N THR A 358 16.62 10.68 -12.08
CA THR A 358 16.23 11.94 -12.72
C THR A 358 14.85 11.89 -13.35
N ASP A 359 14.27 10.70 -13.51
CA ASP A 359 13.12 10.47 -14.39
C ASP A 359 11.85 9.99 -13.65
N LEU A 360 11.98 9.58 -12.39
CA LEU A 360 10.89 8.98 -11.63
C LEU A 360 10.63 9.70 -10.31
N ALA A 361 9.35 9.75 -9.94
CA ALA A 361 8.91 10.21 -8.62
C ALA A 361 7.76 9.35 -8.09
N PHE A 362 7.60 9.32 -6.76
CA PHE A 362 6.52 8.61 -6.09
C PHE A 362 5.75 9.55 -5.17
N ALA A 363 4.42 9.51 -5.27
CA ALA A 363 3.53 9.98 -4.22
C ALA A 363 3.30 8.83 -3.23
N VAL A 364 3.60 9.04 -1.96
CA VAL A 364 3.40 8.05 -0.88
C VAL A 364 2.12 8.39 -0.15
N ILE A 365 1.10 7.56 -0.28
CA ILE A 365 -0.28 7.86 0.08
C ILE A 365 -0.78 6.93 1.20
N PRO A 366 -1.45 7.46 2.24
CA PRO A 366 -1.86 6.69 3.41
C PRO A 366 -3.22 5.99 3.27
N GLY A 367 -3.68 5.68 2.08
CA GLY A 367 -4.98 5.05 1.84
C GLY A 367 -5.12 4.60 0.40
N GLU A 368 -6.34 4.36 -0.05
CA GLU A 368 -6.66 3.89 -1.40
C GLU A 368 -6.99 5.09 -2.30
N LEU A 369 -6.00 5.53 -3.08
CA LEU A 369 -6.09 6.72 -3.92
C LEU A 369 -6.89 6.44 -5.20
N ALA A 370 -7.84 7.33 -5.53
CA ALA A 370 -8.46 7.36 -6.85
C ALA A 370 -7.40 7.69 -7.92
N PRO A 371 -7.21 6.84 -8.95
CA PRO A 371 -6.14 7.03 -9.94
C PRO A 371 -6.18 8.38 -10.66
N GLU A 372 -7.37 8.92 -10.89
CA GLU A 372 -7.55 10.24 -11.51
C GLU A 372 -6.96 11.41 -10.69
N LEU A 373 -6.78 11.24 -9.38
CA LEU A 373 -6.08 12.21 -8.53
C LEU A 373 -4.57 12.21 -8.80
N ALA A 374 -4.02 11.03 -9.11
CA ALA A 374 -2.60 10.89 -9.45
C ALA A 374 -2.30 11.33 -10.88
N TYR A 375 -3.08 10.83 -11.87
CA TYR A 375 -2.74 10.89 -13.28
C TYR A 375 -3.58 11.89 -14.09
N GLY A 376 -4.63 12.46 -13.49
CA GLY A 376 -5.58 13.36 -14.15
C GLY A 376 -6.82 12.65 -14.67
N GLY A 377 -7.74 13.43 -15.24
CA GLY A 377 -9.00 12.90 -15.77
C GLY A 377 -10.17 12.94 -14.79
N CYS A 378 -10.05 13.64 -13.65
CA CYS A 378 -11.20 13.85 -12.75
C CYS A 378 -12.41 14.39 -13.51
N LEU A 379 -13.59 13.85 -13.20
CA LEU A 379 -14.86 14.29 -13.78
C LEU A 379 -15.11 15.77 -13.48
N GLN A 380 -15.72 16.49 -14.42
CA GLN A 380 -15.98 17.93 -14.34
C GLN A 380 -17.46 18.21 -14.56
N GLY A 381 -17.99 19.25 -13.90
CA GLY A 381 -19.34 19.75 -14.09
C GLY A 381 -20.39 18.62 -14.03
N ASP A 382 -21.30 18.64 -15.00
CA ASP A 382 -22.43 17.68 -15.08
C ASP A 382 -21.99 16.20 -15.20
N ALA A 383 -20.73 15.90 -15.52
CA ALA A 383 -20.22 14.55 -15.52
C ALA A 383 -19.86 14.05 -14.11
N SER A 384 -19.65 14.94 -13.15
CA SER A 384 -19.41 14.60 -11.76
C SER A 384 -20.72 14.40 -10.97
N TRP A 385 -20.66 13.67 -9.87
CA TRP A 385 -21.85 13.48 -9.02
C TRP A 385 -22.47 14.76 -8.49
N SER A 386 -21.65 15.74 -8.09
CA SER A 386 -22.16 17.00 -7.53
C SER A 386 -22.52 18.06 -8.55
N GLY A 387 -22.20 17.86 -9.84
CA GLY A 387 -22.31 18.90 -10.87
C GLY A 387 -21.24 20.00 -10.77
N GLU A 388 -20.25 19.85 -9.90
CA GLU A 388 -19.17 20.81 -9.68
C GLU A 388 -17.89 20.36 -10.39
N ASP A 389 -17.00 21.32 -10.68
CA ASP A 389 -15.66 21.04 -11.19
C ASP A 389 -14.72 20.58 -10.07
N TRP A 390 -13.75 19.74 -10.44
CA TRP A 390 -12.59 19.44 -9.63
C TRP A 390 -11.54 20.53 -9.84
N ASN A 391 -11.08 21.17 -8.76
CA ASN A 391 -10.27 22.39 -8.83
C ASN A 391 -8.78 22.19 -8.46
N TYR A 392 -8.31 20.95 -8.40
CA TYR A 392 -6.89 20.69 -8.17
C TYR A 392 -6.26 20.06 -9.42
N PRO A 393 -5.02 20.42 -9.77
CA PRO A 393 -4.25 19.64 -10.75
C PRO A 393 -4.01 18.24 -10.23
N SER A 394 -3.76 17.27 -11.12
CA SER A 394 -3.31 15.94 -10.73
C SER A 394 -1.94 16.00 -10.05
N MET A 395 -1.59 14.96 -9.28
CA MET A 395 -0.25 14.91 -8.66
C MET A 395 0.85 14.89 -9.72
N GLN A 396 0.64 14.26 -10.90
CA GLN A 396 1.57 14.32 -12.03
C GLN A 396 1.76 15.76 -12.54
N GLU A 397 0.69 16.54 -12.65
CA GLU A 397 0.77 17.94 -13.07
C GLU A 397 1.48 18.80 -12.02
N MET A 398 1.31 18.53 -10.72
CA MET A 398 2.00 19.24 -9.64
C MET A 398 3.54 19.11 -9.69
N ILE A 399 4.03 17.99 -10.25
CA ILE A 399 5.47 17.72 -10.40
C ILE A 399 5.98 17.96 -11.82
N ALA A 400 5.16 18.48 -12.74
CA ALA A 400 5.50 18.60 -14.17
C ALA A 400 6.84 19.32 -14.42
N ASP A 401 7.15 20.38 -13.66
CA ASP A 401 8.41 21.12 -13.76
C ASP A 401 9.65 20.27 -13.47
N SER A 402 9.49 19.15 -12.75
CA SER A 402 10.60 18.25 -12.46
C SER A 402 11.00 17.37 -13.65
N GLY A 403 10.16 17.26 -14.68
CA GLY A 403 10.32 16.37 -15.81
C GLY A 403 10.16 14.88 -15.49
N ARG A 404 9.80 14.53 -14.25
CA ARG A 404 9.66 13.15 -13.77
C ARG A 404 8.29 12.57 -14.06
N THR A 405 8.26 11.27 -14.28
CA THR A 405 7.02 10.48 -14.32
C THR A 405 6.63 10.07 -12.91
N LEU A 406 5.40 10.41 -12.51
CA LEU A 406 4.86 10.03 -11.21
C LEU A 406 4.44 8.56 -11.18
N ARG A 407 4.75 7.90 -10.09
CA ARG A 407 4.17 6.63 -9.66
C ARG A 407 3.56 6.81 -8.27
N VAL A 408 2.66 5.92 -7.89
CA VAL A 408 2.03 5.96 -6.57
C VAL A 408 2.54 4.78 -5.73
N LEU A 409 2.84 5.04 -4.47
CA LEU A 409 3.01 4.05 -3.42
C LEU A 409 1.82 4.20 -2.48
N ASP A 410 0.80 3.40 -2.72
CA ASP A 410 -0.47 3.47 -2.02
C ASP A 410 -0.45 2.68 -0.71
N LEU A 411 -1.46 2.87 0.15
CA LEU A 411 -1.60 2.14 1.42
C LEU A 411 -0.32 2.17 2.28
N ALA A 412 0.36 3.31 2.26
CA ALA A 412 1.67 3.48 2.86
C ALA A 412 1.59 4.29 4.16
N ASN A 413 2.18 3.77 5.22
CA ASN A 413 2.31 4.34 6.56
C ASN A 413 1.00 4.47 7.35
N ASP A 414 -0.16 4.28 6.74
CA ASP A 414 -1.48 4.31 7.37
C ASP A 414 -2.53 3.68 6.43
N GLN A 415 -3.75 3.49 6.94
CA GLN A 415 -4.92 3.10 6.16
C GLN A 415 -6.11 4.00 6.52
N VAL A 416 -6.25 5.10 5.80
CA VAL A 416 -7.31 6.09 6.02
C VAL A 416 -8.59 5.80 5.21
N GLY A 417 -8.62 4.68 4.48
CA GLY A 417 -9.71 4.28 3.59
C GLY A 417 -9.63 4.96 2.22
N TYR A 418 -10.75 5.01 1.53
CA TYR A 418 -10.84 5.49 0.16
C TYR A 418 -10.72 7.01 0.05
N ILE A 419 -9.88 7.46 -0.90
CA ILE A 419 -9.60 8.87 -1.18
C ILE A 419 -10.25 9.21 -2.53
N ILE A 420 -11.47 9.77 -2.46
CA ILE A 420 -12.38 10.00 -3.58
C ILE A 420 -12.43 11.50 -3.89
N PRO A 421 -12.35 11.94 -5.17
CA PRO A 421 -12.53 13.35 -5.52
C PRO A 421 -13.80 13.95 -4.90
N ASP A 422 -13.70 15.13 -4.28
CA ASP A 422 -14.82 15.76 -3.54
C ASP A 422 -16.07 15.91 -4.40
N ASN A 423 -15.90 16.31 -5.68
CA ASN A 423 -17.01 16.52 -6.59
C ASN A 423 -17.67 15.21 -7.07
N ASN A 424 -16.96 14.08 -6.95
CA ASN A 424 -17.48 12.75 -7.30
C ASN A 424 -17.74 11.86 -6.06
N PHE A 425 -17.81 12.47 -4.87
CA PHE A 425 -18.14 11.79 -3.62
C PHE A 425 -19.68 11.62 -3.52
N MET A 426 -20.15 10.39 -3.68
CA MET A 426 -21.58 10.05 -3.65
C MET A 426 -22.13 9.96 -2.22
N PRO A 427 -23.42 10.27 -1.99
CA PRO A 427 -24.07 9.91 -0.73
C PRO A 427 -24.00 8.39 -0.50
N MET A 428 -23.77 7.97 0.74
CA MET A 428 -23.66 6.54 1.10
C MET A 428 -24.88 5.67 0.74
N ILE A 429 -26.03 6.32 0.46
CA ILE A 429 -27.30 5.68 0.09
C ILE A 429 -27.60 5.74 -1.42
N ALA A 430 -26.71 6.31 -2.23
CA ALA A 430 -26.89 6.35 -3.67
C ALA A 430 -26.74 4.94 -4.27
N GLU A 431 -27.58 4.60 -5.26
CA GLU A 431 -27.52 3.29 -5.93
C GLU A 431 -26.18 3.06 -6.63
N GLU A 432 -25.58 4.10 -7.17
CA GLU A 432 -24.29 4.09 -7.85
C GLU A 432 -23.10 4.00 -6.86
N SER A 433 -23.34 4.19 -5.56
CA SER A 433 -22.29 4.07 -4.56
C SER A 433 -21.80 2.62 -4.48
N ASN A 434 -20.53 2.41 -4.77
CA ASN A 434 -19.86 1.10 -4.62
C ASN A 434 -19.46 0.82 -3.17
N SER A 435 -20.08 1.48 -2.20
CA SER A 435 -19.77 1.42 -0.77
C SER A 435 -18.38 1.97 -0.39
N LEU A 436 -17.66 2.59 -1.31
CA LEU A 436 -16.34 3.20 -1.05
C LEU A 436 -16.46 4.35 -0.06
N GLU A 437 -17.50 5.16 -0.21
CA GLU A 437 -17.82 6.28 0.69
C GLU A 437 -18.03 5.85 2.15
N LEU A 438 -18.51 4.61 2.37
CA LEU A 438 -18.71 4.05 3.72
C LEU A 438 -17.40 3.93 4.51
N VAL A 439 -16.31 3.66 3.82
CA VAL A 439 -14.97 3.47 4.41
C VAL A 439 -14.00 4.58 4.02
N SER A 440 -14.50 5.73 3.58
CA SER A 440 -13.75 6.98 3.43
C SER A 440 -13.92 7.87 4.66
N LEU A 441 -12.90 8.66 5.02
CA LEU A 441 -13.01 9.67 6.11
C LEU A 441 -14.08 10.74 5.81
N GLY A 442 -14.39 10.98 4.52
CA GLY A 442 -15.43 11.87 4.07
C GLY A 442 -15.05 12.70 2.84
N LYS A 443 -16.01 13.49 2.36
CA LYS A 443 -15.94 14.25 1.11
C LYS A 443 -14.65 15.10 0.95
N LYS A 444 -14.08 15.63 2.04
CA LYS A 444 -12.93 16.55 2.01
C LYS A 444 -11.57 15.87 2.12
N THR A 445 -11.53 14.55 2.10
CA THR A 445 -10.27 13.80 2.23
C THR A 445 -9.35 14.05 1.04
N ALA A 446 -9.90 13.96 -0.18
CA ALA A 446 -9.11 14.14 -1.41
C ALA A 446 -8.58 15.57 -1.54
N SER A 447 -9.43 16.60 -1.43
CA SER A 447 -8.97 17.99 -1.53
C SER A 447 -7.93 18.36 -0.46
N CYS A 448 -8.04 17.80 0.74
CA CYS A 448 -7.03 17.99 1.79
C CYS A 448 -5.70 17.35 1.40
N ILE A 449 -5.70 16.11 0.93
CA ILE A 449 -4.49 15.40 0.48
C ILE A 449 -3.84 16.12 -0.69
N MET A 450 -4.61 16.59 -1.69
CA MET A 450 -4.06 17.30 -2.84
C MET A 450 -3.40 18.64 -2.43
N GLY A 451 -4.03 19.39 -1.52
CA GLY A 451 -3.46 20.62 -0.98
C GLY A 451 -2.17 20.37 -0.17
N GLU A 452 -2.15 19.34 0.66
CA GLU A 452 -0.97 18.96 1.44
C GLU A 452 0.16 18.39 0.56
N PHE A 453 -0.18 17.68 -0.53
CA PHE A 453 0.81 17.19 -1.48
C PHE A 453 1.44 18.36 -2.27
N ALA A 454 0.65 19.33 -2.74
CA ALA A 454 1.17 20.53 -3.38
C ALA A 454 2.15 21.27 -2.45
N ALA A 455 1.78 21.46 -1.17
CA ALA A 455 2.68 22.08 -0.20
C ALA A 455 3.95 21.25 0.05
N LEU A 456 3.86 19.93 0.04
CA LEU A 456 5.00 19.02 0.19
C LEU A 456 5.98 19.16 -0.99
N ILE A 457 5.46 19.30 -2.23
CA ILE A 457 6.29 19.55 -3.43
C ILE A 457 7.01 20.90 -3.32
N GLU A 458 6.30 21.96 -2.90
CA GLU A 458 6.93 23.28 -2.69
C GLU A 458 8.04 23.24 -1.64
N GLU A 459 7.83 22.54 -0.53
CA GLU A 459 8.84 22.34 0.53
C GLU A 459 10.04 21.49 0.08
N SER A 460 9.92 20.76 -1.03
CA SER A 460 10.95 19.86 -1.58
C SER A 460 11.82 20.50 -2.64
N ARG A 461 11.43 21.67 -3.13
CA ARG A 461 12.18 22.50 -4.07
C ARG A 461 13.17 23.41 -3.34
#